data_aa824af2b683fa8c7319036d8babf232
#
_entry.id   aa824af2b683fa8c7319036d8babf232
#
_cell.length_a   1.000
_cell.length_b   1.000
_cell.length_c   1.000
_cell.angle_alpha   90.00
_cell.angle_beta   90.00
_cell.angle_gamma   90.00
#
_symmetry.space_group_name_H-M   'P 1'
#
loop_
_entity.id
_entity.type
_entity.pdbx_description
1 polymer ?
#
loop_
_entity_poly.entity_id
_entity_poly.type
_entity_poly.pdbx_seq_one_letter_code
_entity_poly.pdbx_strand_id
1 'polypeptide(L)'
;MKFFLAQLNPMVGDLDGNAKKLLNAASQAYLNSADMVLTPELSLWGYPPRDLLLKKNLVNKQYSILDKLSISIKKKYGNLSITVGIAEKVDDSFFPNLYNSIVLIEGGEWKTIARKIILPTYEVFEEKRYFRSEESVSVIYKKIKDRTYRLGITICEDLWVN
;
A
#
# COMPACT_ATOMS: atom_id res chain seq x y z
N MET A 1 -13.05 -2.89 -16.19
CA MET A 1 -12.00 -2.42 -15.30
C MET A 1 -10.66 -2.95 -15.78
N LYS A 2 -9.66 -2.09 -15.95
CA LYS A 2 -8.32 -2.42 -16.42
C LYS A 2 -7.30 -2.15 -15.30
N PHE A 3 -6.59 -3.17 -14.87
CA PHE A 3 -5.50 -3.07 -13.89
C PHE A 3 -4.15 -2.86 -14.59
N PHE A 4 -3.31 -2.06 -13.98
CA PHE A 4 -1.88 -1.96 -14.29
C PHE A 4 -1.10 -2.58 -13.13
N LEU A 5 -0.43 -3.70 -13.39
CA LEU A 5 0.41 -4.37 -12.39
C LEU A 5 1.80 -3.73 -12.42
N ALA A 6 2.11 -2.95 -11.41
CA ALA A 6 3.39 -2.26 -11.28
C ALA A 6 4.39 -3.16 -10.57
N GLN A 7 5.17 -3.92 -11.33
CA GLN A 7 6.29 -4.69 -10.80
C GLN A 7 7.45 -3.76 -10.48
N LEU A 8 7.49 -3.31 -9.23
CA LEU A 8 8.51 -2.39 -8.74
C LEU A 8 9.58 -3.14 -7.96
N ASN A 9 10.77 -2.55 -7.90
CA ASN A 9 11.82 -2.93 -6.96
C ASN A 9 12.07 -1.77 -5.98
N PRO A 10 11.27 -1.66 -4.90
CA PRO A 10 11.44 -0.61 -3.90
C PRO A 10 12.74 -0.80 -3.13
N MET A 11 13.44 0.30 -2.85
CA MET A 11 14.61 0.28 -1.99
C MET A 11 14.17 0.40 -0.52
N VAL A 12 14.67 -0.49 0.32
CA VAL A 12 14.31 -0.53 1.74
C VAL A 12 14.70 0.78 2.44
N GLY A 13 13.71 1.44 3.05
CA GLY A 13 13.86 2.70 3.78
C GLY A 13 13.95 3.97 2.94
N ASP A 14 14.02 3.87 1.60
CA ASP A 14 14.02 5.04 0.71
C ASP A 14 12.59 5.45 0.34
N LEU A 15 11.88 6.02 1.30
CA LEU A 15 10.48 6.43 1.10
C LEU A 15 10.31 7.43 -0.06
N ASP A 16 11.23 8.39 -0.19
CA ASP A 16 11.16 9.41 -1.25
C ASP A 16 11.46 8.83 -2.63
N GLY A 17 12.48 7.97 -2.74
CA GLY A 17 12.80 7.28 -4.00
C GLY A 17 11.71 6.30 -4.42
N ASN A 18 11.12 5.57 -3.46
CA ASN A 18 10.00 4.68 -3.73
C ASN A 18 8.74 5.46 -4.16
N ALA A 19 8.47 6.62 -3.55
CA ALA A 19 7.38 7.50 -3.98
C ALA A 19 7.55 7.96 -5.44
N LYS A 20 8.78 8.25 -5.88
CA LYS A 20 9.06 8.57 -7.29
C LYS A 20 8.77 7.37 -8.21
N LYS A 21 9.12 6.15 -7.79
CA LYS A 21 8.78 4.92 -8.55
C LYS A 21 7.26 4.73 -8.67
N LEU A 22 6.52 5.00 -7.59
CA LEU A 22 5.04 4.95 -7.59
C LEU A 22 4.44 5.98 -8.54
N LEU A 23 4.96 7.22 -8.56
CA LEU A 23 4.52 8.24 -9.52
C LEU A 23 4.82 7.86 -10.97
N ASN A 24 5.97 7.23 -11.22
CA ASN A 24 6.30 6.74 -12.55
C ASN A 24 5.35 5.61 -12.98
N ALA A 25 5.04 4.67 -12.09
CA ALA A 25 4.04 3.63 -12.34
C ALA A 25 2.66 4.22 -12.67
N ALA A 26 2.23 5.23 -11.93
CA ALA A 26 0.99 5.95 -12.20
C ALA A 26 1.00 6.62 -13.60
N SER A 27 2.14 7.20 -14.01
CA SER A 27 2.31 7.76 -15.33
C SER A 27 2.15 6.70 -16.43
N GLN A 28 2.82 5.57 -16.29
CA GLN A 28 2.73 4.46 -17.25
C GLN A 28 1.30 3.89 -17.32
N ALA A 29 0.66 3.74 -16.17
CA ALA A 29 -0.72 3.25 -16.08
C ALA A 29 -1.70 4.20 -16.80
N TYR A 30 -1.54 5.51 -16.61
CA TYR A 30 -2.35 6.53 -17.26
C TYR A 30 -2.19 6.48 -18.79
N LEU A 31 -0.97 6.39 -19.29
CA LEU A 31 -0.69 6.25 -20.74
C LEU A 31 -1.31 4.98 -21.32
N ASN A 32 -1.42 3.93 -20.51
CA ASN A 32 -2.08 2.67 -20.90
C ASN A 32 -3.60 2.65 -20.63
N SER A 33 -4.22 3.77 -20.28
CA SER A 33 -5.66 3.86 -19.98
C SER A 33 -6.11 2.85 -18.93
N ALA A 34 -5.31 2.65 -17.88
CA ALA A 34 -5.67 1.81 -16.74
C ALA A 34 -6.62 2.55 -15.80
N ASP A 35 -7.52 1.80 -15.16
CA ASP A 35 -8.43 2.33 -14.14
C ASP A 35 -7.78 2.32 -12.75
N MET A 36 -6.91 1.35 -12.49
CA MET A 36 -6.28 1.15 -11.18
C MET A 36 -4.88 0.55 -11.31
N VAL A 37 -3.95 1.07 -10.50
CA VAL A 37 -2.58 0.54 -10.36
C VAL A 37 -2.51 -0.33 -9.11
N LEU A 38 -1.96 -1.54 -9.26
CA LEU A 38 -1.61 -2.42 -8.15
C LEU A 38 -0.09 -2.40 -7.96
N THR A 39 0.35 -2.20 -6.73
CA THR A 39 1.76 -2.15 -6.37
C THR A 39 2.14 -3.26 -5.39
N PRO A 40 3.43 -3.60 -5.24
CA PRO A 40 3.89 -4.61 -4.29
C PRO A 40 3.54 -4.29 -2.84
N GLU A 41 3.53 -5.33 -2.00
CA GLU A 41 3.50 -5.22 -0.54
C GLU A 41 4.57 -4.24 -0.05
N LEU A 42 4.20 -3.40 0.95
CA LEU A 42 5.09 -2.37 1.52
C LEU A 42 5.84 -1.54 0.45
N SER A 43 5.17 -1.25 -0.67
CA SER A 43 5.78 -0.61 -1.85
C SER A 43 6.40 0.76 -1.55
N LEU A 44 5.94 1.46 -0.53
CA LEU A 44 6.54 2.73 -0.09
C LEU A 44 7.81 2.51 0.75
N TRP A 45 7.92 1.38 1.47
CA TRP A 45 9.01 1.07 2.38
C TRP A 45 10.13 0.24 1.78
N GLY A 46 9.80 -0.62 0.80
CA GLY A 46 10.62 -1.76 0.42
C GLY A 46 10.52 -2.89 1.44
N TYR A 47 10.72 -4.14 0.99
CA TYR A 47 10.54 -5.33 1.83
C TYR A 47 11.83 -6.13 1.90
N PRO A 48 12.23 -6.63 3.09
CA PRO A 48 11.64 -6.40 4.42
C PRO A 48 12.24 -5.14 5.09
N PRO A 49 11.43 -4.25 5.66
CA PRO A 49 11.93 -3.00 6.29
C PRO A 49 12.54 -3.21 7.68
N ARG A 50 12.23 -4.31 8.36
CA ARG A 50 12.81 -4.71 9.66
C ARG A 50 12.83 -3.56 10.69
N ASP A 51 13.95 -3.38 11.40
CA ASP A 51 14.11 -2.37 12.47
C ASP A 51 13.95 -0.90 12.03
N LEU A 52 13.88 -0.62 10.73
CA LEU A 52 13.51 0.70 10.25
C LEU A 52 12.09 1.09 10.69
N LEU A 53 11.21 0.11 10.89
CA LEU A 53 9.85 0.30 11.39
C LEU A 53 9.79 0.82 12.82
N LEU A 54 10.85 0.65 13.61
CA LEU A 54 10.97 1.19 14.96
C LEU A 54 11.29 2.70 14.98
N LYS A 55 11.69 3.26 13.83
CA LYS A 55 12.02 4.69 13.70
C LYS A 55 10.76 5.51 13.48
N LYS A 56 10.18 6.04 14.57
CA LYS A 56 8.94 6.83 14.55
C LYS A 56 8.94 7.99 13.53
N ASN A 57 10.10 8.63 13.32
CA ASN A 57 10.23 9.69 12.33
C ASN A 57 10.00 9.20 10.89
N LEU A 58 10.46 7.99 10.52
CA LEU A 58 10.19 7.41 9.21
C LEU A 58 8.72 7.02 9.06
N VAL A 59 8.13 6.39 10.10
CA VAL A 59 6.71 6.05 10.12
C VAL A 59 5.84 7.30 9.95
N ASN A 60 6.16 8.39 10.63
CA ASN A 60 5.42 9.65 10.47
C ASN A 60 5.66 10.31 9.10
N LYS A 61 6.87 10.22 8.56
CA LYS A 61 7.23 10.79 7.25
C LYS A 61 6.39 10.19 6.11
N GLN A 62 6.03 8.89 6.17
CA GLN A 62 5.25 8.25 5.11
C GLN A 62 3.90 8.95 4.86
N TYR A 63 3.24 9.46 5.90
CA TYR A 63 1.93 10.13 5.78
C TYR A 63 2.05 11.41 4.97
N SER A 64 3.06 12.24 5.24
CA SER A 64 3.30 13.45 4.43
C SER A 64 3.65 13.14 2.97
N ILE A 65 4.25 11.98 2.72
CA ILE A 65 4.53 11.50 1.36
C ILE A 65 3.23 11.05 0.68
N LEU A 66 2.36 10.32 1.39
CA LEU A 66 1.05 9.91 0.88
C LEU A 66 0.19 11.13 0.50
N ASP A 67 0.17 12.17 1.33
CA ASP A 67 -0.55 13.41 1.04
C ASP A 67 -0.04 14.06 -0.26
N LYS A 68 1.29 14.15 -0.41
CA LYS A 68 1.90 14.69 -1.64
C LYS A 68 1.63 13.83 -2.86
N LEU A 69 1.67 12.50 -2.71
CA LEU A 69 1.36 11.55 -3.78
C LEU A 69 -0.09 11.69 -4.23
N SER A 70 -1.04 11.75 -3.29
CA SER A 70 -2.47 11.83 -3.60
C SER A 70 -2.81 13.09 -4.39
N ILE A 71 -2.29 14.25 -3.96
CA ILE A 71 -2.44 15.52 -4.66
C ILE A 71 -1.80 15.46 -6.06
N SER A 72 -0.59 14.89 -6.16
CA SER A 72 0.14 14.81 -7.43
C SER A 72 -0.56 13.91 -8.44
N ILE A 73 -1.08 12.76 -7.98
CA ILE A 73 -1.81 11.80 -8.81
C ILE A 73 -3.10 12.44 -9.32
N LYS A 74 -3.88 13.06 -8.44
CA LYS A 74 -5.11 13.76 -8.83
C LYS A 74 -4.84 14.83 -9.89
N LYS A 75 -3.83 15.66 -9.65
CA LYS A 75 -3.49 16.76 -10.55
C LYS A 75 -3.07 16.30 -11.94
N LYS A 76 -2.28 15.20 -12.01
CA LYS A 76 -1.68 14.72 -13.26
C LYS A 76 -2.52 13.69 -13.99
N TYR A 77 -3.26 12.84 -13.27
CA TYR A 77 -3.87 11.63 -13.82
C TYR A 77 -5.36 11.49 -13.49
N GLY A 78 -5.94 12.53 -12.89
CA GLY A 78 -7.40 12.64 -12.71
C GLY A 78 -7.99 11.53 -11.83
N ASN A 79 -8.73 10.61 -12.45
CA ASN A 79 -9.45 9.55 -11.74
C ASN A 79 -8.69 8.23 -11.63
N LEU A 80 -7.40 8.21 -12.00
CA LEU A 80 -6.56 7.03 -11.80
C LEU A 80 -6.46 6.72 -10.30
N SER A 81 -6.69 5.47 -9.93
CA SER A 81 -6.50 4.98 -8.57
C SER A 81 -5.19 4.20 -8.46
N ILE A 82 -4.53 4.26 -7.32
CA ILE A 82 -3.33 3.46 -7.05
C ILE A 82 -3.37 2.89 -5.64
N THR A 83 -3.06 1.61 -5.50
CA THR A 83 -2.78 1.00 -4.19
C THR A 83 -1.33 1.24 -3.80
N VAL A 84 -1.08 1.49 -2.51
CA VAL A 84 0.27 1.67 -1.97
C VAL A 84 0.40 0.88 -0.69
N GLY A 85 1.41 0.01 -0.60
CA GLY A 85 1.75 -0.73 0.62
C GLY A 85 2.52 0.14 1.61
N ILE A 86 2.05 0.19 2.85
CA ILE A 86 2.57 1.02 3.93
C ILE A 86 2.68 0.28 5.26
N ALA A 87 3.42 0.86 6.22
CA ALA A 87 3.39 0.49 7.63
C ALA A 87 2.45 1.44 8.39
N GLU A 88 1.19 1.05 8.54
CA GLU A 88 0.17 1.89 9.17
C GLU A 88 0.33 1.92 10.69
N LYS A 89 0.43 3.11 11.28
CA LYS A 89 0.51 3.28 12.72
C LYS A 89 -0.86 3.11 13.37
N VAL A 90 -0.87 2.43 14.50
CA VAL A 90 -2.01 2.35 15.41
C VAL A 90 -1.77 3.30 16.58
N ASP A 91 -2.77 4.10 16.94
CA ASP A 91 -2.75 4.92 18.15
C ASP A 91 -3.08 4.06 19.38
N ASP A 92 -2.10 3.27 19.79
CA ASP A 92 -2.19 2.32 20.87
C ASP A 92 -0.84 2.30 21.59
N SER A 93 -0.87 2.07 22.90
CA SER A 93 0.32 1.95 23.74
C SER A 93 1.01 0.59 23.66
N PHE A 94 0.33 -0.43 23.10
CA PHE A 94 0.85 -1.80 23.03
C PHE A 94 1.69 -2.02 21.77
N PHE A 95 2.86 -2.62 21.94
CA PHE A 95 3.72 -3.04 20.85
C PHE A 95 3.43 -4.52 20.46
N PRO A 96 3.46 -4.88 19.17
CA PRO A 96 3.68 -4.03 18.00
C PRO A 96 2.50 -3.10 17.72
N ASN A 97 2.78 -1.89 17.26
CA ASN A 97 1.79 -0.83 17.02
C ASN A 97 1.67 -0.42 15.55
N LEU A 98 2.01 -1.32 14.64
CA LEU A 98 1.89 -1.13 13.20
C LEU A 98 1.05 -2.25 12.58
N TYR A 99 0.39 -1.92 11.46
CA TYR A 99 -0.15 -2.89 10.51
C TYR A 99 0.61 -2.82 9.19
N ASN A 100 0.81 -3.98 8.55
CA ASN A 100 1.17 -4.05 7.14
C ASN A 100 -0.10 -3.82 6.34
N SER A 101 -0.21 -2.66 5.71
CA SER A 101 -1.48 -2.16 5.16
C SER A 101 -1.36 -1.75 3.71
N ILE A 102 -2.50 -1.79 3.01
CA ILE A 102 -2.68 -1.18 1.70
C ILE A 102 -3.57 0.04 1.85
N VAL A 103 -3.09 1.18 1.35
CA VAL A 103 -3.92 2.36 1.13
C VAL A 103 -4.30 2.48 -0.34
N LEU A 104 -5.50 3.00 -0.59
CA LEU A 104 -5.96 3.42 -1.91
C LEU A 104 -5.84 4.93 -2.00
N ILE A 105 -5.08 5.39 -2.98
CA ILE A 105 -5.03 6.81 -3.38
C ILE A 105 -6.00 7.00 -4.53
N GLU A 106 -6.96 7.88 -4.35
CA GLU A 106 -7.99 8.21 -5.33
C GLU A 106 -8.56 9.61 -5.07
N GLY A 107 -8.87 10.35 -6.12
CA GLY A 107 -9.55 11.64 -5.99
C GLY A 107 -8.76 12.75 -5.29
N GLY A 108 -7.48 12.54 -5.01
CA GLY A 108 -6.61 13.47 -4.28
C GLY A 108 -6.49 13.17 -2.80
N GLU A 109 -7.10 12.07 -2.36
CA GLU A 109 -7.08 11.58 -0.98
C GLU A 109 -6.52 10.16 -0.93
N TRP A 110 -6.21 9.69 0.26
CA TRP A 110 -5.85 8.30 0.50
C TRP A 110 -6.59 7.75 1.72
N LYS A 111 -6.85 6.45 1.70
CA LYS A 111 -7.46 5.73 2.82
C LYS A 111 -6.94 4.31 2.90
N THR A 112 -6.81 3.76 4.10
CA THR A 112 -6.54 2.33 4.30
C THR A 112 -7.72 1.51 3.78
N ILE A 113 -7.42 0.50 2.97
CA ILE A 113 -8.43 -0.40 2.39
C ILE A 113 -8.23 -1.86 2.79
N ALA A 114 -7.06 -2.23 3.27
CA ALA A 114 -6.77 -3.57 3.77
C ALA A 114 -5.58 -3.55 4.73
N ARG A 115 -5.59 -4.50 5.67
CA ARG A 115 -4.49 -4.84 6.56
C ARG A 115 -4.20 -6.32 6.45
N LYS A 116 -2.93 -6.68 6.53
CA LYS A 116 -2.49 -8.08 6.42
C LYS A 116 -2.99 -8.91 7.59
N ILE A 117 -3.52 -10.09 7.28
CA ILE A 117 -4.07 -11.02 8.26
C ILE A 117 -2.99 -12.00 8.69
N ILE A 118 -2.28 -12.60 7.73
CA ILE A 118 -1.30 -13.65 7.99
C ILE A 118 0.10 -13.07 7.96
N LEU A 119 0.76 -13.12 9.13
CA LEU A 119 2.11 -12.58 9.33
C LEU A 119 3.11 -13.75 9.39
N PRO A 120 3.89 -13.98 8.32
CA PRO A 120 4.87 -15.06 8.30
C PRO A 120 6.00 -14.84 9.32
N THR A 121 6.46 -15.95 9.91
CA THR A 121 7.54 -15.96 10.91
C THR A 121 8.59 -17.02 10.63
N TYR A 122 8.61 -17.56 9.44
CA TYR A 122 9.55 -18.59 9.00
C TYR A 122 10.66 -18.00 8.13
N GLU A 123 11.80 -18.65 8.09
CA GLU A 123 13.00 -18.25 7.33
C GLU A 123 13.46 -16.81 7.62
N VAL A 124 13.34 -15.93 6.62
CA VAL A 124 13.73 -14.52 6.70
C VAL A 124 12.61 -13.60 7.19
N PHE A 125 11.42 -14.17 7.39
CA PHE A 125 10.24 -13.42 7.77
C PHE A 125 10.10 -13.30 9.29
N GLU A 126 9.98 -12.09 9.78
CA GLU A 126 9.79 -11.78 11.22
C GLU A 126 8.64 -10.77 11.39
N GLU A 127 7.57 -10.91 10.63
CA GLU A 127 6.54 -9.87 10.55
C GLU A 127 5.80 -9.66 11.88
N LYS A 128 5.55 -10.72 12.67
CA LYS A 128 4.90 -10.61 13.99
C LYS A 128 5.69 -9.75 15.00
N ARG A 129 6.99 -9.55 14.76
CA ARG A 129 7.82 -8.66 15.58
C ARG A 129 7.44 -7.20 15.41
N TYR A 130 6.91 -6.81 14.26
CA TYR A 130 6.69 -5.41 13.88
C TYR A 130 5.22 -5.09 13.65
N PHE A 131 4.44 -6.05 13.20
CA PHE A 131 3.07 -5.86 12.77
C PHE A 131 2.07 -6.64 13.62
N ARG A 132 0.87 -6.08 13.69
CA ARG A 132 -0.34 -6.77 14.16
C ARG A 132 -1.03 -7.45 12.99
N SER A 133 -1.67 -8.58 13.30
CA SER A 133 -2.59 -9.25 12.38
C SER A 133 -3.95 -8.56 12.39
N GLU A 134 -4.58 -8.42 11.22
CA GLU A 134 -6.00 -8.07 11.11
C GLU A 134 -6.85 -9.34 11.25
N GLU A 135 -8.12 -9.20 11.62
CA GLU A 135 -9.01 -10.34 11.87
C GLU A 135 -9.96 -10.62 10.70
N SER A 136 -10.16 -9.66 9.82
CA SER A 136 -11.16 -9.75 8.76
C SER A 136 -10.61 -9.43 7.38
N VAL A 137 -11.15 -10.15 6.39
CA VAL A 137 -10.85 -9.88 4.97
C VAL A 137 -11.44 -8.55 4.53
N SER A 138 -10.72 -7.86 3.68
CA SER A 138 -11.11 -6.55 3.17
C SER A 138 -11.76 -6.67 1.80
N VAL A 139 -12.89 -6.01 1.64
CA VAL A 139 -13.61 -5.91 0.36
C VAL A 139 -13.92 -4.44 0.08
N ILE A 140 -13.58 -3.99 -1.12
CA ILE A 140 -13.94 -2.66 -1.60
C ILE A 140 -14.88 -2.73 -2.80
N TYR A 141 -15.66 -1.67 -2.97
CA TYR A 141 -16.52 -1.48 -4.15
C TYR A 141 -15.97 -0.34 -5.00
N LYS A 142 -15.66 -0.64 -6.26
CA LYS A 142 -15.11 0.33 -7.20
C LYS A 142 -16.08 0.55 -8.35
N LYS A 143 -16.58 1.77 -8.48
CA LYS A 143 -17.41 2.16 -9.62
C LYS A 143 -16.53 2.64 -10.77
N ILE A 144 -16.67 2.01 -11.95
CA ILE A 144 -16.01 2.40 -13.19
C ILE A 144 -17.09 2.54 -14.25
N LYS A 145 -17.29 3.75 -14.74
CA LYS A 145 -18.42 4.09 -15.61
C LYS A 145 -19.74 3.64 -14.94
N ASP A 146 -20.54 2.82 -15.63
CA ASP A 146 -21.84 2.36 -15.14
C ASP A 146 -21.81 1.02 -14.39
N ARG A 147 -20.60 0.47 -14.14
CA ARG A 147 -20.43 -0.81 -13.44
C ARG A 147 -19.76 -0.64 -12.09
N THR A 148 -20.27 -1.37 -11.09
CA THR A 148 -19.64 -1.50 -9.79
C THR A 148 -18.96 -2.86 -9.68
N TYR A 149 -17.68 -2.85 -9.37
CA TYR A 149 -16.86 -4.05 -9.15
C TYR A 149 -16.67 -4.25 -7.65
N ARG A 150 -16.81 -5.50 -7.22
CA ARG A 150 -16.49 -5.94 -5.86
C ARG A 150 -15.09 -6.55 -5.90
N LEU A 151 -14.16 -6.02 -5.11
CA LEU A 151 -12.77 -6.42 -5.09
C LEU A 151 -12.40 -6.90 -3.69
N GLY A 152 -12.02 -8.17 -3.56
CA GLY A 152 -11.33 -8.69 -2.37
C GLY A 152 -9.87 -8.27 -2.40
N ILE A 153 -9.35 -7.81 -1.26
CA ILE A 153 -7.97 -7.36 -1.13
C ILE A 153 -7.23 -8.32 -0.19
N THR A 154 -6.10 -8.82 -0.64
CA THR A 154 -5.20 -9.70 0.11
C THR A 154 -3.77 -9.21 -0.01
N ILE A 155 -2.94 -9.51 0.98
CA ILE A 155 -1.53 -9.08 1.02
C ILE A 155 -0.66 -10.34 1.16
N CYS A 156 0.03 -10.69 0.06
CA CYS A 156 1.04 -11.75 0.01
C CYS A 156 0.56 -13.06 0.65
N GLU A 157 0.99 -13.34 1.88
CA GLU A 157 0.73 -14.58 2.63
C GLU A 157 -0.77 -14.87 2.81
N ASP A 158 -1.62 -13.85 2.79
CA ASP A 158 -3.08 -14.02 2.91
C ASP A 158 -3.67 -14.92 1.81
N LEU A 159 -2.96 -15.15 0.71
CA LEU A 159 -3.39 -16.03 -0.38
C LEU A 159 -2.89 -17.48 -0.26
N TRP A 160 -1.95 -17.76 0.65
CA TRP A 160 -1.26 -19.06 0.70
C TRP A 160 -1.85 -20.04 1.70
N VAL A 161 -2.81 -19.63 2.51
CA VAL A 161 -3.42 -20.46 3.55
C VAL A 161 -4.84 -20.86 3.13
N ASN A 162 -5.10 -22.17 3.25
CA ASN A 162 -6.42 -22.78 3.02
C ASN A 162 -7.32 -22.60 4.24
#